data_6aaf4476db4b6fad56b6028e2d368dce
#
_entry.id   6aaf4476db4b6fad56b6028e2d368dce
#
_cell.length_a   1.000
_cell.length_b   1.000
_cell.length_c   1.000
_cell.angle_alpha   90.00
_cell.angle_beta   90.00
_cell.angle_gamma   90.00
#
_symmetry.space_group_name_H-M   'P 1'
#
loop_
_entity.id
_entity.type
_entity.pdbx_description
1 polymer ?
#
loop_
_entity_poly.entity_id
_entity_poly.type
_entity_poly.pdbx_seq_one_letter_code
_entity_poly.pdbx_strand_id
1 'polypeptide(L)'
;ASDVYKRQAKYQSPKAWYETIGNSVCIVTGVGTLRNIHRHKEWVIKNDPSIEFPYRELETHYYQFILVTKNGLLRYEGTPYPIEHGVNACAFGEASDFAYGALAMGATAVEAVQVAIKYSHQCGGNVESYSLLKGDGHETKEI
;
A
#
# COMPACT_ATOMS: atom_id res chain seq x y z
N ALA A 1 -8.09 -3.67 -8.90
CA ALA A 1 -6.63 -3.63 -8.76
C ALA A 1 -6.22 -4.32 -7.49
N SER A 2 -5.09 -4.95 -7.54
CA SER A 2 -4.48 -5.59 -6.39
C SER A 2 -3.24 -4.82 -5.99
N ASP A 3 -3.06 -4.65 -4.70
CA ASP A 3 -1.83 -4.13 -4.15
C ASP A 3 -0.91 -5.31 -3.83
N VAL A 4 0.34 -5.23 -4.22
CA VAL A 4 1.34 -6.23 -3.86
C VAL A 4 1.96 -5.78 -2.55
N TYR A 5 1.53 -6.41 -1.49
CA TYR A 5 1.98 -6.07 -0.14
C TYR A 5 2.63 -7.27 0.54
N LYS A 6 3.71 -6.98 1.24
CA LYS A 6 4.38 -7.96 2.08
C LYS A 6 4.68 -7.33 3.43
N ARG A 7 4.25 -7.99 4.49
CA ARG A 7 4.63 -7.62 5.85
C ARG A 7 5.90 -8.36 6.25
N GLN A 8 6.88 -7.63 6.73
CA GLN A 8 8.04 -8.26 7.33
C GLN A 8 7.70 -8.80 8.71
N ALA A 9 8.20 -10.00 8.96
CA ALA A 9 7.97 -10.67 10.21
C ALA A 9 8.63 -9.98 11.40
N LYS A 10 8.34 -10.38 12.54
CA LYS A 10 8.98 -10.08 13.80
C LYS A 10 8.78 -8.72 14.34
N TYR A 11 8.56 -8.06 15.07
CA TYR A 11 8.64 -6.74 15.71
C TYR A 11 8.06 -5.58 14.91
N GLN A 12 7.46 -5.84 13.77
CA GLN A 12 6.89 -4.76 12.98
C GLN A 12 5.40 -4.67 13.15
N SER A 13 4.91 -3.44 13.28
CA SER A 13 3.50 -3.16 13.13
C SER A 13 3.05 -3.47 11.70
N PRO A 14 1.83 -3.91 11.49
CA PRO A 14 1.30 -4.09 10.15
C PRO A 14 1.42 -2.81 9.33
N LYS A 15 1.85 -2.94 8.06
CA LYS A 15 1.92 -1.82 7.12
C LYS A 15 0.70 -1.75 6.21
N ALA A 16 -0.31 -2.57 6.45
CA ALA A 16 -1.55 -2.51 5.72
C ALA A 16 -2.72 -2.68 6.66
N TRP A 17 -3.77 -1.93 6.42
CA TRP A 17 -4.99 -1.99 7.21
C TRP A 17 -6.14 -1.35 6.45
N TYR A 18 -7.36 -1.56 6.94
CA TYR A 18 -8.54 -0.92 6.40
C TYR A 18 -8.81 0.40 7.11
N GLU A 19 -9.23 1.39 6.34
CA GLU A 19 -9.66 2.70 6.85
C GLU A 19 -10.95 3.11 6.16
N THR A 20 -11.82 3.80 6.89
CA THR A 20 -12.96 4.46 6.30
C THR A 20 -12.59 5.90 5.98
N ILE A 21 -12.61 6.27 4.72
CA ILE A 21 -12.31 7.62 4.25
C ILE A 21 -13.55 8.15 3.53
N GLY A 22 -14.11 9.22 4.09
CA GLY A 22 -15.44 9.64 3.68
C GLY A 22 -16.45 8.57 4.06
N ASN A 23 -17.16 8.03 3.09
CA ASN A 23 -18.17 6.98 3.30
C ASN A 23 -17.71 5.63 2.73
N SER A 24 -16.44 5.48 2.39
CA SER A 24 -15.95 4.28 1.72
C SER A 24 -14.83 3.62 2.51
N VAL A 25 -14.83 2.29 2.52
CA VAL A 25 -13.70 1.52 3.06
C VAL A 25 -12.60 1.48 2.03
N CYS A 26 -11.38 1.78 2.47
CA CYS A 26 -10.17 1.76 1.65
C CYS A 26 -9.13 0.89 2.32
N ILE A 27 -8.13 0.45 1.53
CA ILE A 27 -6.94 -0.19 2.06
C ILE A 27 -5.83 0.84 2.07
N VAL A 28 -5.16 0.96 3.20
CA VAL A 28 -3.99 1.81 3.37
C VAL A 28 -2.77 0.93 3.52
N THR A 29 -1.73 1.24 2.79
CA THR A 29 -0.44 0.59 2.90
C THR A 29 0.67 1.56 2.51
N GLY A 30 1.87 1.08 2.42
CA GLY A 30 2.98 1.91 1.97
C GLY A 30 4.32 1.24 2.06
N VAL A 31 5.33 1.99 1.66
CA VAL A 31 6.73 1.60 1.66
C VAL A 31 7.50 2.62 2.48
N GLY A 32 8.54 2.18 3.16
CA GLY A 32 9.40 3.05 3.95
C GLY A 32 8.92 3.22 5.38
N THR A 33 9.07 4.41 5.93
CA THR A 33 8.81 4.65 7.35
C THR A 33 7.33 4.60 7.69
N LEU A 34 6.97 3.75 8.62
CA LEU A 34 5.59 3.61 9.08
C LEU A 34 5.05 4.91 9.67
N ARG A 35 5.90 5.65 10.37
CA ARG A 35 5.54 6.96 10.93
C ARG A 35 5.02 7.91 9.85
N ASN A 36 5.72 8.00 8.73
CA ASN A 36 5.34 8.88 7.64
C ASN A 36 4.07 8.40 6.93
N ILE A 37 3.92 7.08 6.78
CA ILE A 37 2.69 6.49 6.24
C ILE A 37 1.49 6.88 7.09
N HIS A 38 1.59 6.74 8.41
CA HIS A 38 0.52 7.13 9.32
C HIS A 38 0.24 8.64 9.29
N ARG A 39 1.29 9.45 9.22
CA ARG A 39 1.13 10.91 9.21
C ARG A 39 0.42 11.37 7.92
N HIS A 40 0.80 10.80 6.79
CA HIS A 40 0.14 11.10 5.52
C HIS A 40 -1.34 10.63 5.55
N LYS A 41 -1.59 9.44 6.09
CA LYS A 41 -2.94 8.92 6.26
C LYS A 41 -3.80 9.88 7.08
N GLU A 42 -3.29 10.39 8.18
CA GLU A 42 -4.04 11.34 9.03
C GLU A 42 -4.45 12.58 8.24
N TRP A 43 -3.56 13.10 7.43
CA TRP A 43 -3.87 14.27 6.61
C TRP A 43 -4.96 13.97 5.58
N VAL A 44 -4.89 12.82 4.93
CA VAL A 44 -5.89 12.39 3.94
C VAL A 44 -7.26 12.19 4.60
N ILE A 45 -7.30 11.55 5.76
CA ILE A 45 -8.57 11.28 6.47
C ILE A 45 -9.26 12.57 6.88
N LYS A 46 -8.51 13.55 7.37
CA LYS A 46 -9.10 14.83 7.78
C LYS A 46 -9.73 15.56 6.61
N ASN A 47 -9.17 15.42 5.42
CA ASN A 47 -9.68 16.04 4.19
C ASN A 47 -10.12 17.49 4.40
N ASP A 48 -9.33 18.26 5.11
CA ASP A 48 -9.62 19.65 5.45
C ASP A 48 -8.70 20.57 4.64
N PRO A 49 -9.24 21.32 3.66
CA PRO A 49 -8.41 22.18 2.81
C PRO A 49 -7.74 23.33 3.56
N SER A 50 -8.17 23.63 4.78
CA SER A 50 -7.53 24.65 5.61
C SER A 50 -6.27 24.14 6.29
N ILE A 51 -6.06 22.83 6.35
CA ILE A 51 -4.87 22.22 6.96
C ILE A 51 -3.81 22.05 5.90
N GLU A 52 -2.66 22.69 6.12
CA GLU A 52 -1.53 22.57 5.21
C GLU A 52 -0.93 21.16 5.26
N PHE A 53 -0.48 20.68 4.08
CA PHE A 53 0.20 19.41 4.01
C PHE A 53 1.52 19.45 4.79
N PRO A 54 1.82 18.45 5.62
CA PRO A 54 2.98 18.49 6.52
C PRO A 54 4.29 18.12 5.81
N TYR A 55 4.73 18.94 4.85
CA TYR A 55 5.94 18.69 4.06
C TYR A 55 7.17 18.47 4.92
N ARG A 56 7.38 19.32 5.92
CA ARG A 56 8.59 19.26 6.76
C ARG A 56 8.71 17.97 7.54
N GLU A 57 7.59 17.49 8.08
CA GLU A 57 7.59 16.24 8.83
C GLU A 57 7.86 15.05 7.90
N LEU A 58 7.29 15.08 6.69
CA LEU A 58 7.34 13.94 5.78
C LEU A 58 8.62 13.87 4.95
N GLU A 59 9.36 14.96 4.81
CA GLU A 59 10.63 14.95 4.06
C GLU A 59 11.80 14.35 4.84
N THR A 60 11.64 14.09 6.13
CA THR A 60 12.72 13.56 6.98
C THR A 60 13.13 12.14 6.63
N HIS A 61 12.21 11.33 6.12
CA HIS A 61 12.45 9.93 5.77
C HIS A 61 11.69 9.56 4.51
N TYR A 62 12.29 8.69 3.72
CA TYR A 62 11.64 8.16 2.52
C TYR A 62 10.41 7.32 2.87
N TYR A 63 9.35 7.54 2.12
CA TYR A 63 8.15 6.73 2.20
C TYR A 63 7.32 6.86 0.92
N GLN A 64 6.45 5.90 0.69
CA GLN A 64 5.35 6.00 -0.24
C GLN A 64 4.08 5.65 0.52
N PHE A 65 3.06 6.47 0.37
CA PHE A 65 1.74 6.18 0.92
C PHE A 65 0.86 5.68 -0.21
N ILE A 66 0.23 4.53 0.00
CA ILE A 66 -0.56 3.85 -1.02
C ILE A 66 -1.98 3.68 -0.50
N LEU A 67 -2.93 4.15 -1.29
CA LEU A 67 -4.35 4.09 -0.97
C LEU A 67 -5.06 3.30 -2.06
N VAL A 68 -5.67 2.19 -1.67
CA VAL A 68 -6.47 1.38 -2.59
C VAL A 68 -7.94 1.68 -2.33
N THR A 69 -8.60 2.21 -3.32
CA THR A 69 -10.02 2.51 -3.28
C THR A 69 -10.77 1.60 -4.27
N LYS A 70 -12.08 1.59 -4.20
CA LYS A 70 -12.88 0.86 -5.19
C LYS A 70 -12.73 1.38 -6.61
N ASN A 71 -12.17 2.58 -6.78
CA ASN A 71 -11.94 3.19 -8.10
C ASN A 71 -10.51 2.99 -8.60
N GLY A 72 -9.64 2.41 -7.80
CA GLY A 72 -8.26 2.16 -8.18
C GLY A 72 -7.27 2.52 -7.09
N LEU A 73 -5.99 2.48 -7.46
CA LEU A 73 -4.87 2.68 -6.56
C LEU A 73 -4.26 4.06 -6.75
N LEU A 74 -4.03 4.74 -5.63
CA LEU A 74 -3.37 6.04 -5.57
C LEU A 74 -2.04 5.89 -4.82
N ARG A 75 -0.97 6.45 -5.35
CA ARG A 75 0.34 6.45 -4.73
C ARG A 75 0.80 7.88 -4.48
N TYR A 76 1.23 8.16 -3.26
CA TYR A 76 1.73 9.48 -2.86
C TYR A 76 3.21 9.38 -2.49
N GLU A 77 4.00 10.32 -2.95
CA GLU A 77 5.44 10.36 -2.70
C GLU A 77 5.83 11.68 -2.05
N GLY A 78 5.39 11.91 -0.83
CA GLY A 78 5.75 13.10 -0.05
C GLY A 78 5.06 14.39 -0.50
N THR A 79 3.99 14.30 -1.26
CA THR A 79 3.19 15.45 -1.70
C THR A 79 1.71 15.17 -1.48
N PRO A 80 0.86 16.20 -1.49
CA PRO A 80 -0.59 16.00 -1.39
C PRO A 80 -1.22 15.49 -2.70
N TYR A 81 -0.43 15.33 -3.77
CA TYR A 81 -0.93 14.99 -5.09
C TYR A 81 -0.61 13.54 -5.42
N PRO A 82 -1.64 12.68 -5.58
CA PRO A 82 -1.40 11.27 -5.87
C PRO A 82 -1.02 11.04 -7.34
N ILE A 83 -0.25 9.96 -7.53
CA ILE A 83 -0.06 9.36 -8.84
C ILE A 83 -1.13 8.27 -8.96
N GLU A 84 -1.97 8.37 -9.97
CA GLU A 84 -3.07 7.44 -10.18
C GLU A 84 -2.60 6.25 -11.02
N HIS A 85 -2.81 5.05 -10.50
CA HIS A 85 -2.49 3.79 -11.20
C HIS A 85 -3.75 3.11 -11.76
N GLY A 86 -4.92 3.65 -11.46
CA GLY A 86 -6.18 3.06 -11.90
C GLY A 86 -6.38 1.67 -11.32
N VAL A 87 -6.88 0.76 -12.14
CA VAL A 87 -7.16 -0.62 -11.73
C VAL A 87 -6.08 -1.60 -12.17
N ASN A 88 -4.95 -1.12 -12.67
CA ASN A 88 -3.83 -1.97 -13.07
C ASN A 88 -3.14 -2.55 -11.86
N ALA A 89 -2.60 -3.74 -12.02
CA ALA A 89 -1.77 -4.35 -11.00
C ALA A 89 -0.44 -3.62 -10.88
N CYS A 90 -0.02 -3.34 -9.64
CA CYS A 90 1.21 -2.62 -9.34
C CYS A 90 1.98 -3.33 -8.23
N ALA A 91 3.27 -3.11 -8.20
CA ALA A 91 4.16 -3.59 -7.14
C ALA A 91 5.04 -2.45 -6.64
N PHE A 92 5.25 -2.41 -5.33
CA PHE A 92 6.04 -1.37 -4.68
C PHE A 92 7.01 -1.99 -3.68
N GLY A 93 8.13 -1.32 -3.47
CA GLY A 93 9.17 -1.75 -2.55
C GLY A 93 10.42 -2.26 -3.27
N GLU A 94 11.43 -2.65 -2.49
CA GLU A 94 12.74 -3.03 -3.01
C GLU A 94 12.72 -4.27 -3.91
N ALA A 95 11.78 -5.18 -3.67
CA ALA A 95 11.63 -6.40 -4.47
C ALA A 95 10.56 -6.28 -5.56
N SER A 96 10.13 -5.06 -5.89
CA SER A 96 9.02 -4.84 -6.82
C SER A 96 9.29 -5.39 -8.23
N ASP A 97 10.54 -5.41 -8.67
CA ASP A 97 10.87 -5.92 -10.01
C ASP A 97 10.51 -7.39 -10.16
N PHE A 98 10.78 -8.21 -9.14
CA PHE A 98 10.37 -9.61 -9.14
C PHE A 98 8.86 -9.76 -9.21
N ALA A 99 8.14 -8.97 -8.43
CA ALA A 99 6.69 -9.00 -8.40
C ALA A 99 6.10 -8.54 -9.73
N TYR A 100 6.64 -7.47 -10.33
CA TYR A 100 6.20 -7.01 -11.64
C TYR A 100 6.38 -8.06 -12.71
N GLY A 101 7.53 -8.75 -12.71
CA GLY A 101 7.75 -9.84 -13.66
C GLY A 101 6.70 -10.93 -13.55
N ALA A 102 6.37 -11.33 -12.33
CA ALA A 102 5.32 -12.34 -12.10
C ALA A 102 3.94 -11.83 -12.53
N LEU A 103 3.60 -10.57 -12.18
CA LEU A 103 2.32 -9.98 -12.59
C LEU A 103 2.20 -9.89 -14.11
N ALA A 104 3.29 -9.57 -14.81
CA ALA A 104 3.31 -9.51 -16.26
C ALA A 104 3.01 -10.86 -16.91
N MET A 105 3.35 -11.94 -16.22
CA MET A 105 3.09 -13.31 -16.69
C MET A 105 1.72 -13.85 -16.24
N GLY A 106 0.91 -13.02 -15.62
CA GLY A 106 -0.45 -13.39 -15.24
C GLY A 106 -0.63 -13.88 -13.80
N ALA A 107 0.39 -13.72 -12.95
CA ALA A 107 0.28 -14.08 -11.54
C ALA A 107 -0.73 -13.19 -10.80
N THR A 108 -1.34 -13.75 -9.77
CA THR A 108 -2.12 -12.96 -8.81
C THR A 108 -1.17 -12.12 -7.94
N ALA A 109 -1.72 -11.15 -7.20
CA ALA A 109 -0.93 -10.34 -6.28
C ALA A 109 -0.23 -11.21 -5.22
N VAL A 110 -0.93 -12.20 -4.67
CA VAL A 110 -0.35 -13.13 -3.69
C VAL A 110 0.81 -13.91 -4.30
N GLU A 111 0.62 -14.48 -5.49
CA GLU A 111 1.65 -15.22 -6.20
C GLU A 111 2.86 -14.35 -6.51
N ALA A 112 2.63 -13.10 -6.92
CA ALA A 112 3.70 -12.16 -7.21
C ALA A 112 4.57 -11.87 -5.97
N VAL A 113 3.94 -11.68 -4.81
CA VAL A 113 4.65 -11.49 -3.55
C VAL A 113 5.44 -12.75 -3.17
N GLN A 114 4.86 -13.92 -3.37
CA GLN A 114 5.54 -15.20 -3.10
C GLN A 114 6.78 -15.38 -3.99
N VAL A 115 6.72 -14.97 -5.25
CA VAL A 115 7.87 -14.97 -6.15
C VAL A 115 8.96 -14.02 -5.64
N ALA A 116 8.56 -12.82 -5.23
CA ALA A 116 9.51 -11.86 -4.67
C ALA A 116 10.20 -12.40 -3.41
N ILE A 117 9.47 -13.04 -2.53
CA ILE A 117 10.03 -13.67 -1.33
C ILE A 117 11.02 -14.77 -1.69
N LYS A 118 10.69 -15.60 -2.66
CA LYS A 118 11.52 -16.73 -3.07
C LYS A 118 12.85 -16.31 -3.67
N TYR A 119 12.86 -15.26 -4.48
CA TYR A 119 14.02 -14.90 -5.28
C TYR A 119 14.76 -13.65 -4.84
N SER A 120 14.20 -12.83 -3.97
CA SER A 120 14.85 -11.63 -3.48
C SER A 120 15.44 -11.83 -2.10
N HIS A 121 16.69 -11.41 -1.91
CA HIS A 121 17.34 -11.42 -0.60
C HIS A 121 16.81 -10.32 0.34
N GLN A 122 16.10 -9.35 -0.21
CA GLN A 122 15.59 -8.19 0.53
C GLN A 122 14.15 -8.37 0.98
N CYS A 123 13.59 -9.52 0.74
CA CYS A 123 12.18 -9.78 0.95
C CYS A 123 12.00 -11.06 1.78
N GLY A 124 11.12 -11.03 2.72
CA GLY A 124 10.83 -12.19 3.58
C GLY A 124 9.59 -11.94 4.43
N GLY A 125 9.26 -12.89 5.30
CA GLY A 125 8.15 -12.79 6.21
C GLY A 125 6.85 -13.37 5.68
N ASN A 126 5.77 -13.09 6.39
CA ASN A 126 4.45 -13.62 6.08
C ASN A 126 3.78 -12.77 4.98
N VAL A 127 2.93 -13.43 4.20
CA VAL A 127 2.11 -12.76 3.20
C VAL A 127 0.73 -12.53 3.77
N GLU A 128 0.23 -11.30 3.60
CA GLU A 128 -1.13 -10.95 3.95
C GLU A 128 -1.84 -10.46 2.68
N SER A 129 -3.11 -10.79 2.56
CA SER A 129 -3.94 -10.36 1.44
C SER A 129 -5.10 -9.53 1.97
N TYR A 130 -5.31 -8.38 1.35
CA TYR A 130 -6.39 -7.44 1.67
C TYR A 130 -7.23 -7.24 0.43
N SER A 131 -8.54 -7.27 0.57
CA SER A 131 -9.45 -7.13 -0.55
C SER A 131 -10.58 -6.17 -0.21
N LEU A 132 -10.96 -5.37 -1.19
CA LEU A 132 -12.18 -4.58 -1.15
C LEU A 132 -13.25 -5.37 -1.89
N LEU A 133 -14.30 -5.76 -1.18
CA LEU A 133 -15.41 -6.48 -1.78
C LEU A 133 -16.37 -5.50 -2.42
N LYS A 134 -17.25 -6.01 -3.27
CA LYS A 134 -18.26 -5.19 -3.92
C LYS A 134 -19.14 -4.52 -2.85
N GLY A 135 -19.32 -3.21 -2.99
CA GLY A 135 -19.94 -2.39 -1.95
C GLY A 135 -18.90 -1.96 -0.91
N ASP A 136 -19.26 -1.95 0.35
CA ASP A 136 -18.40 -1.53 1.46
C ASP A 136 -17.78 -2.71 2.22
N GLY A 137 -17.89 -3.92 1.66
CA GLY A 137 -17.30 -5.11 2.26
C GLY A 137 -15.77 -5.15 2.10
N HIS A 138 -15.12 -5.91 2.96
CA HIS A 138 -13.68 -6.12 2.88
C HIS A 138 -13.33 -7.49 3.48
N GLU A 139 -12.16 -7.98 3.10
CA GLU A 139 -11.67 -9.27 3.53
C GLU A 139 -10.15 -9.22 3.69
N THR A 140 -9.64 -9.85 4.75
CA THR A 140 -8.21 -10.00 5.00
C THR A 140 -7.88 -11.47 5.15
N LYS A 141 -6.81 -11.91 4.48
CA LYS A 141 -6.31 -13.28 4.62
C LYS A 141 -4.82 -13.25 4.89
N GLU A 142 -4.39 -14.10 5.80
CA GLU A 142 -2.99 -14.42 6.00
C GLU A 142 -2.68 -15.71 5.26
N ILE A 143 -1.64 -15.66 4.45
CA ILE A 143 -1.22 -16.77 3.60
C ILE A 143 0.06 -17.40 4.17
#